data_03094ec48141d3b39abfaab2030ab546
#
_entry.id   03094ec48141d3b39abfaab2030ab546
#
_cell.length_a   1.000
_cell.length_b   1.000
_cell.length_c   1.000
_cell.angle_alpha   90.00
_cell.angle_beta   90.00
_cell.angle_gamma   90.00
#
_symmetry.space_group_name_H-M   'P 1'
#
loop_
_entity.id
_entity.type
_entity.pdbx_description
1 polymer ?
#
loop_
_entity_poly.entity_id
_entity_poly.type
_entity_poly.pdbx_seq_one_letter_code
_entity_poly.pdbx_strand_id
1 'polypeptide(L)'
;MARKLSNTVSDLYAGMRLDSYLFEAGLYPTRSKAVKQIEAGKVFLNGKEPAKKDIVNEGDLIIYEELVEETHVYLEPEDIPLEVYYEDGDLLVINKQPGLICHPSPGHPGGTLSNALIHHYGRENLAHIQGDDRPGIVHRLDGDTSGLMLCAKNDEVGYILQDEIRRRNVDRKYLCLVHGNIASDTGLIDAPIFRSDKNRTRMQVSDKPQARSSVTTFNVLERFESGLKDNGFTLVECKLYSGRTHQIRVHMEYINHWVVGDQTYSNPGKSSNLGLCRQFLHSYFIEFQHPCINDTLSFMAPLPDDLIQAISQLADRRIGLTERGHEVLAAYQENCGITEERESFALV
;
A
#
# COMPACT_ATOMS: atom_id res chain seq x y z
N MET A 1 -19.05 20.86 -23.86
CA MET A 1 -19.77 21.53 -22.73
C MET A 1 -20.54 20.45 -22.00
N ALA A 2 -20.44 20.36 -20.69
CA ALA A 2 -21.20 19.38 -19.91
C ALA A 2 -22.70 19.66 -20.03
N ARG A 3 -23.48 18.62 -20.22
CA ARG A 3 -24.94 18.71 -20.36
C ARG A 3 -25.58 18.92 -18.99
N LYS A 4 -26.40 19.97 -18.84
CA LYS A 4 -27.20 20.14 -17.64
C LYS A 4 -28.47 19.32 -17.73
N LEU A 5 -28.73 18.53 -16.72
CA LEU A 5 -29.91 17.69 -16.56
C LEU A 5 -30.71 18.14 -15.35
N SER A 6 -31.97 17.73 -15.29
CA SER A 6 -32.84 17.99 -14.14
C SER A 6 -33.51 16.71 -13.67
N ASN A 7 -33.71 16.58 -12.38
CA ASN A 7 -34.46 15.52 -11.74
C ASN A 7 -35.33 16.07 -10.63
N THR A 8 -36.56 15.57 -10.50
CA THR A 8 -37.48 15.96 -9.40
C THR A 8 -37.46 14.85 -8.36
N VAL A 9 -37.26 15.20 -7.12
CA VAL A 9 -37.21 14.29 -5.99
C VAL A 9 -38.58 13.64 -5.78
N SER A 10 -38.66 12.33 -5.80
CA SER A 10 -39.87 11.57 -5.47
C SER A 10 -40.00 11.39 -3.95
N ASP A 11 -41.19 10.98 -3.51
CA ASP A 11 -41.49 10.65 -2.12
C ASP A 11 -40.52 9.60 -1.51
N LEU A 12 -40.09 8.64 -2.33
CA LEU A 12 -39.14 7.58 -1.95
C LEU A 12 -37.84 8.10 -1.33
N TYR A 13 -37.39 9.29 -1.77
CA TYR A 13 -36.12 9.89 -1.36
C TYR A 13 -36.31 11.11 -0.43
N ALA A 14 -37.54 11.45 -0.07
CA ALA A 14 -37.80 12.56 0.83
C ALA A 14 -37.16 12.36 2.21
N GLY A 15 -36.51 13.40 2.74
CA GLY A 15 -35.77 13.33 4.00
C GLY A 15 -34.32 12.82 3.89
N MET A 16 -33.87 12.45 2.69
CA MET A 16 -32.48 12.06 2.48
C MET A 16 -31.55 13.27 2.38
N ARG A 17 -30.28 13.05 2.71
CA ARG A 17 -29.22 14.02 2.43
C ARG A 17 -28.98 14.08 0.92
N LEU A 18 -28.72 15.27 0.40
CA LEU A 18 -28.50 15.50 -1.02
C LEU A 18 -27.36 14.63 -1.59
N ASP A 19 -26.23 14.49 -0.87
CA ASP A 19 -25.10 13.67 -1.32
C ASP A 19 -25.47 12.18 -1.43
N SER A 20 -26.35 11.67 -0.58
CA SER A 20 -26.88 10.31 -0.64
C SER A 20 -27.92 10.15 -1.74
N TYR A 21 -28.85 11.10 -1.84
CA TYR A 21 -29.87 11.13 -2.90
C TYR A 21 -29.25 11.05 -4.30
N LEU A 22 -28.27 11.89 -4.57
CA LEU A 22 -27.62 11.93 -5.89
C LEU A 22 -26.98 10.60 -6.30
N PHE A 23 -26.54 9.82 -5.32
CA PHE A 23 -26.02 8.46 -5.55
C PHE A 23 -27.15 7.43 -5.66
N GLU A 24 -28.06 7.37 -4.70
CA GLU A 24 -29.14 6.38 -4.64
C GLU A 24 -30.13 6.51 -5.81
N ALA A 25 -30.35 7.73 -6.28
CA ALA A 25 -31.17 8.01 -7.46
C ALA A 25 -30.40 7.76 -8.80
N GLY A 26 -29.15 7.28 -8.76
CA GLY A 26 -28.34 6.97 -9.94
C GLY A 26 -27.88 8.19 -10.75
N LEU A 27 -27.95 9.41 -10.18
CA LEU A 27 -27.55 10.63 -10.88
C LEU A 27 -26.03 10.77 -10.92
N TYR A 28 -25.33 10.18 -9.96
CA TYR A 28 -23.88 10.05 -9.93
C TYR A 28 -23.46 8.63 -9.51
N PRO A 29 -22.40 8.06 -10.08
CA PRO A 29 -22.02 6.65 -9.88
C PRO A 29 -21.46 6.35 -8.48
N THR A 30 -21.03 7.36 -7.74
CA THR A 30 -20.60 7.22 -6.34
C THR A 30 -20.94 8.47 -5.54
N ARG A 31 -21.19 8.29 -4.23
CA ARG A 31 -21.42 9.40 -3.30
C ARG A 31 -20.25 10.39 -3.24
N SER A 32 -19.01 9.90 -3.37
CA SER A 32 -17.82 10.76 -3.42
C SER A 32 -17.80 11.65 -4.67
N LYS A 33 -18.22 11.13 -5.83
CA LYS A 33 -18.38 11.93 -7.05
C LYS A 33 -19.50 12.97 -6.89
N ALA A 34 -20.64 12.60 -6.30
CA ALA A 34 -21.71 13.53 -5.98
C ALA A 34 -21.22 14.70 -5.11
N VAL A 35 -20.50 14.40 -4.02
CA VAL A 35 -19.94 15.45 -3.14
C VAL A 35 -19.01 16.39 -3.90
N LYS A 36 -18.12 15.87 -4.73
CA LYS A 36 -17.22 16.71 -5.56
C LYS A 36 -17.98 17.63 -6.51
N GLN A 37 -19.07 17.17 -7.11
CA GLN A 37 -19.87 17.99 -8.03
C GLN A 37 -20.66 19.06 -7.28
N ILE A 38 -21.16 18.78 -6.09
CA ILE A 38 -21.78 19.79 -5.21
C ILE A 38 -20.75 20.88 -4.85
N GLU A 39 -19.57 20.48 -4.36
CA GLU A 39 -18.50 21.40 -3.95
C GLU A 39 -17.89 22.18 -5.14
N ALA A 40 -18.06 21.68 -6.37
CA ALA A 40 -17.67 22.38 -7.61
C ALA A 40 -18.76 23.33 -8.15
N GLY A 41 -19.90 23.51 -7.46
CA GLY A 41 -20.99 24.36 -7.90
C GLY A 41 -21.74 23.84 -9.14
N LYS A 42 -21.72 22.53 -9.37
CA LYS A 42 -22.34 21.88 -10.54
C LYS A 42 -23.68 21.21 -10.23
N VAL A 43 -24.16 21.35 -9.00
CA VAL A 43 -25.46 20.87 -8.54
C VAL A 43 -26.23 22.04 -7.94
N PHE A 44 -27.52 22.17 -8.28
CA PHE A 44 -28.41 23.16 -7.75
C PHE A 44 -29.65 22.48 -7.17
N LEU A 45 -30.07 22.90 -5.99
CA LEU A 45 -31.32 22.51 -5.33
C LEU A 45 -32.27 23.68 -5.38
N ASN A 46 -33.39 23.55 -6.08
CA ASN A 46 -34.36 24.62 -6.27
C ASN A 46 -33.74 25.95 -6.74
N GLY A 47 -32.76 25.85 -7.64
CA GLY A 47 -32.04 26.98 -8.23
C GLY A 47 -30.96 27.64 -7.34
N LYS A 48 -30.68 27.09 -6.16
CA LYS A 48 -29.61 27.56 -5.25
C LYS A 48 -28.46 26.53 -5.16
N GLU A 49 -27.27 27.04 -4.90
CA GLU A 49 -26.12 26.16 -4.58
C GLU A 49 -26.32 25.50 -3.20
N PRO A 50 -26.39 24.18 -3.13
CA PRO A 50 -26.66 23.47 -1.89
C PRO A 50 -25.34 23.06 -1.18
N ALA A 51 -25.47 22.80 0.13
CA ALA A 51 -24.46 22.02 0.87
C ALA A 51 -24.72 20.53 0.71
N LYS A 52 -23.65 19.71 0.73
CA LYS A 52 -23.76 18.25 0.61
C LYS A 52 -24.64 17.57 1.66
N LYS A 53 -24.88 18.24 2.79
CA LYS A 53 -25.70 17.74 3.89
C LYS A 53 -27.15 18.24 3.85
N ASP A 54 -27.50 19.07 2.88
CA ASP A 54 -28.89 19.57 2.75
C ASP A 54 -29.84 18.40 2.54
N ILE A 55 -31.03 18.53 3.07
CA ILE A 55 -32.07 17.49 3.01
C ILE A 55 -32.94 17.78 1.80
N VAL A 56 -33.17 16.77 0.99
CA VAL A 56 -34.10 16.84 -0.13
C VAL A 56 -35.52 16.45 0.32
N ASN A 57 -36.52 17.12 -0.22
CA ASN A 57 -37.94 16.86 0.03
C ASN A 57 -38.63 16.44 -1.27
N GLU A 58 -39.77 15.80 -1.18
CA GLU A 58 -40.62 15.52 -2.32
C GLU A 58 -40.93 16.78 -3.10
N GLY A 59 -40.77 16.70 -4.43
CA GLY A 59 -41.01 17.81 -5.35
C GLY A 59 -39.84 18.78 -5.52
N ASP A 60 -38.75 18.62 -4.75
CA ASP A 60 -37.56 19.43 -4.95
C ASP A 60 -36.96 19.21 -6.35
N LEU A 61 -36.58 20.32 -7.00
CA LEU A 61 -35.93 20.29 -8.31
C LEU A 61 -34.41 20.29 -8.16
N ILE A 62 -33.79 19.23 -8.61
CA ILE A 62 -32.32 19.12 -8.73
C ILE A 62 -31.91 19.41 -10.16
N ILE A 63 -31.04 20.40 -10.35
CA ILE A 63 -30.34 20.63 -11.62
C ILE A 63 -28.90 20.22 -11.40
N TYR A 64 -28.36 19.37 -12.28
CA TYR A 64 -27.01 18.86 -12.15
C TYR A 64 -26.31 18.77 -13.50
N GLU A 65 -24.99 18.89 -13.52
CA GLU A 65 -24.20 18.60 -14.72
C GLU A 65 -23.97 17.10 -14.81
N GLU A 66 -24.35 16.54 -15.97
CA GLU A 66 -23.96 15.17 -16.31
C GLU A 66 -22.44 15.05 -16.19
N LEU A 67 -22.00 14.02 -15.48
CA LEU A 67 -20.58 13.69 -15.58
C LEU A 67 -20.32 13.32 -17.04
N VAL A 68 -19.64 14.21 -17.77
CA VAL A 68 -18.90 13.74 -18.94
C VAL A 68 -18.00 12.65 -18.38
N GLU A 69 -18.18 11.41 -18.84
CA GLU A 69 -17.24 10.35 -18.51
C GLU A 69 -15.85 10.94 -18.72
N GLU A 70 -15.12 11.12 -17.62
CA GLU A 70 -13.69 11.36 -17.73
C GLU A 70 -13.25 10.27 -18.69
N THR A 71 -12.76 10.67 -19.87
CA THR A 71 -12.17 9.73 -20.83
C THR A 71 -11.44 8.71 -19.99
N HIS A 72 -11.96 7.47 -19.97
CA HIS A 72 -11.32 6.37 -19.27
C HIS A 72 -9.85 6.51 -19.64
N VAL A 73 -8.99 6.84 -18.70
CA VAL A 73 -7.56 6.82 -18.96
C VAL A 73 -7.32 5.37 -19.32
N TYR A 74 -7.35 5.12 -20.61
CA TYR A 74 -7.17 3.77 -21.13
C TYR A 74 -5.74 3.41 -20.76
N LEU A 75 -5.62 2.59 -19.75
CA LEU A 75 -4.32 2.17 -19.26
C LEU A 75 -3.73 1.23 -20.32
N GLU A 76 -2.72 1.70 -20.99
CA GLU A 76 -2.07 0.95 -22.07
C GLU A 76 -1.31 -0.25 -21.49
N PRO A 77 -1.33 -1.41 -22.15
CA PRO A 77 -0.48 -2.52 -21.81
C PRO A 77 0.99 -2.17 -22.06
N GLU A 78 1.87 -2.49 -21.10
CA GLU A 78 3.31 -2.26 -21.23
C GLU A 78 4.08 -3.56 -20.91
N ASP A 79 5.04 -3.91 -21.76
CA ASP A 79 5.90 -5.10 -21.58
C ASP A 79 6.93 -4.86 -20.48
N ILE A 80 6.47 -4.91 -19.23
CA ILE A 80 7.29 -4.81 -18.03
C ILE A 80 7.40 -6.21 -17.43
N PRO A 81 8.62 -6.75 -17.23
CA PRO A 81 8.83 -8.08 -16.65
C PRO A 81 8.18 -8.21 -15.27
N LEU A 82 7.52 -9.33 -15.03
CA LEU A 82 6.94 -9.72 -13.75
C LEU A 82 7.58 -11.02 -13.28
N GLU A 83 8.05 -11.04 -12.04
CA GLU A 83 8.49 -12.25 -11.37
C GLU A 83 7.29 -12.87 -10.65
N VAL A 84 6.76 -13.97 -11.21
CA VAL A 84 5.57 -14.66 -10.71
C VAL A 84 5.99 -15.82 -9.84
N TYR A 85 5.57 -15.84 -8.58
CA TYR A 85 5.82 -16.90 -7.60
C TYR A 85 4.74 -17.96 -7.59
N TYR A 86 3.52 -17.55 -7.86
CA TYR A 86 2.37 -18.43 -7.97
C TYR A 86 1.34 -17.85 -8.94
N GLU A 87 0.70 -18.71 -9.68
CA GLU A 87 -0.39 -18.37 -10.59
C GLU A 87 -1.37 -19.53 -10.71
N ASP A 88 -2.65 -19.20 -10.67
CA ASP A 88 -3.73 -20.12 -11.06
C ASP A 88 -4.81 -19.38 -11.86
N GLY A 89 -6.04 -19.93 -11.91
CA GLY A 89 -7.17 -19.31 -12.59
C GLY A 89 -7.70 -18.04 -11.92
N ASP A 90 -7.39 -17.82 -10.63
CA ASP A 90 -8.06 -16.86 -9.75
C ASP A 90 -7.16 -15.73 -9.29
N LEU A 91 -5.89 -16.01 -9.03
CA LEU A 91 -4.98 -15.05 -8.45
C LEU A 91 -3.51 -15.24 -8.90
N LEU A 92 -2.69 -14.25 -8.55
CA LEU A 92 -1.25 -14.25 -8.71
C LEU A 92 -0.58 -13.85 -7.40
N VAL A 93 0.59 -14.45 -7.13
CA VAL A 93 1.58 -13.94 -6.19
C VAL A 93 2.80 -13.50 -6.99
N ILE A 94 3.16 -12.24 -6.91
CA ILE A 94 4.30 -11.68 -7.63
C ILE A 94 5.36 -11.15 -6.66
N ASN A 95 6.61 -11.17 -7.07
CA ASN A 95 7.69 -10.44 -6.43
C ASN A 95 7.91 -9.11 -7.16
N LYS A 96 7.33 -8.03 -6.63
CA LYS A 96 7.42 -6.72 -7.26
C LYS A 96 8.84 -6.16 -7.16
N GLN A 97 9.46 -5.84 -8.29
CA GLN A 97 10.75 -5.16 -8.32
C GLN A 97 10.67 -3.74 -7.74
N PRO A 98 11.77 -3.20 -7.16
CA PRO A 98 11.85 -1.81 -6.76
C PRO A 98 11.75 -0.88 -7.96
N GLY A 99 11.27 0.36 -7.74
CA GLY A 99 11.04 1.35 -8.79
C GLY A 99 9.70 1.22 -9.50
N LEU A 100 9.05 0.04 -9.46
CA LEU A 100 7.75 -0.19 -10.10
C LEU A 100 6.61 0.31 -9.20
N ILE A 101 5.87 1.32 -9.67
CA ILE A 101 4.66 1.84 -8.99
C ILE A 101 3.49 0.90 -9.25
N CYS A 102 2.64 0.65 -8.26
CA CYS A 102 1.56 -0.33 -8.41
C CYS A 102 0.48 0.09 -9.42
N HIS A 103 0.12 1.36 -9.48
CA HIS A 103 -0.95 1.87 -10.35
C HIS A 103 -0.71 3.34 -10.70
N PRO A 104 -1.29 3.88 -11.77
CA PRO A 104 -1.11 5.27 -12.17
C PRO A 104 -1.42 6.28 -11.06
N SER A 105 -0.68 7.36 -11.10
CA SER A 105 -0.85 8.48 -10.17
C SER A 105 -0.42 9.80 -10.84
N PRO A 106 -0.79 10.97 -10.31
CA PRO A 106 -0.31 12.24 -10.83
C PRO A 106 1.23 12.27 -10.95
N GLY A 107 1.75 12.48 -12.16
CA GLY A 107 3.17 12.41 -12.48
C GLY A 107 3.69 11.05 -12.96
N HIS A 108 2.88 10.00 -12.86
CA HIS A 108 3.21 8.65 -13.31
C HIS A 108 1.98 8.02 -14.00
N PRO A 109 1.67 8.39 -15.25
CA PRO A 109 0.49 7.92 -15.95
C PRO A 109 0.61 6.49 -16.47
N GLY A 110 1.83 5.97 -16.64
CA GLY A 110 2.19 4.65 -17.13
C GLY A 110 3.42 4.10 -16.41
N GLY A 111 4.01 3.03 -16.92
CA GLY A 111 5.17 2.37 -16.32
C GLY A 111 4.83 1.71 -14.99
N THR A 112 3.60 1.19 -14.82
CA THR A 112 3.12 0.68 -13.54
C THR A 112 2.86 -0.82 -13.57
N LEU A 113 2.74 -1.42 -12.39
CA LEU A 113 2.35 -2.83 -12.28
C LEU A 113 1.01 -3.10 -12.98
N SER A 114 0.05 -2.16 -12.90
CA SER A 114 -1.22 -2.30 -13.64
C SER A 114 -1.03 -2.39 -15.15
N ASN A 115 -0.08 -1.61 -15.72
CA ASN A 115 0.26 -1.71 -17.15
C ASN A 115 0.86 -3.07 -17.50
N ALA A 116 1.78 -3.57 -16.64
CA ALA A 116 2.37 -4.89 -16.80
C ALA A 116 1.33 -6.02 -16.71
N LEU A 117 0.44 -5.97 -15.71
CA LEU A 117 -0.62 -6.97 -15.54
C LEU A 117 -1.55 -7.03 -16.77
N ILE A 118 -1.94 -5.87 -17.33
CA ILE A 118 -2.73 -5.81 -18.56
C ILE A 118 -1.98 -6.43 -19.74
N HIS A 119 -0.67 -6.17 -19.86
CA HIS A 119 0.13 -6.73 -20.94
C HIS A 119 0.20 -8.26 -20.88
N HIS A 120 0.47 -8.81 -19.69
CA HIS A 120 0.68 -10.25 -19.52
C HIS A 120 -0.61 -11.08 -19.49
N TYR A 121 -1.70 -10.49 -19.01
CA TYR A 121 -2.94 -11.27 -18.75
C TYR A 121 -4.16 -10.79 -19.54
N GLY A 122 -4.12 -9.60 -20.15
CA GLY A 122 -5.31 -8.95 -20.69
C GLY A 122 -6.17 -8.30 -19.61
N ARG A 123 -6.80 -7.19 -19.96
CA ARG A 123 -7.62 -6.42 -19.03
C ARG A 123 -8.82 -7.23 -18.51
N GLU A 124 -9.46 -7.98 -19.39
CA GLU A 124 -10.65 -8.78 -19.15
C GLU A 124 -10.42 -9.96 -18.18
N ASN A 125 -9.16 -10.37 -17.99
CA ASN A 125 -8.75 -11.46 -17.11
C ASN A 125 -8.18 -10.95 -15.78
N LEU A 126 -8.50 -9.73 -15.40
CA LEU A 126 -8.03 -9.09 -14.15
C LEU A 126 -9.21 -8.52 -13.38
N ALA A 127 -9.12 -8.51 -12.05
CA ALA A 127 -10.13 -7.88 -11.20
C ALA A 127 -10.14 -6.35 -11.36
N HIS A 128 -11.35 -5.75 -11.42
CA HIS A 128 -11.55 -4.29 -11.54
C HIS A 128 -12.12 -3.64 -10.27
N ILE A 129 -12.04 -4.29 -9.13
CA ILE A 129 -12.63 -3.89 -7.85
C ILE A 129 -12.18 -2.53 -7.29
N GLN A 130 -11.04 -2.01 -7.77
CA GLN A 130 -10.53 -0.68 -7.40
C GLN A 130 -10.67 0.36 -8.53
N GLY A 131 -11.32 0.01 -9.62
CA GLY A 131 -11.49 0.83 -10.81
C GLY A 131 -10.59 0.43 -11.97
N ASP A 132 -10.87 0.98 -13.15
CA ASP A 132 -10.24 0.61 -14.41
C ASP A 132 -8.76 1.02 -14.52
N ASP A 133 -8.30 1.88 -13.63
CA ASP A 133 -6.90 2.30 -13.52
C ASP A 133 -6.05 1.37 -12.63
N ARG A 134 -6.67 0.32 -12.03
CA ARG A 134 -6.02 -0.59 -11.08
C ARG A 134 -6.38 -2.06 -11.28
N PRO A 135 -6.41 -2.56 -12.52
CA PRO A 135 -6.76 -3.96 -12.77
C PRO A 135 -5.82 -4.90 -12.02
N GLY A 136 -6.39 -5.93 -11.41
CA GLY A 136 -5.66 -6.94 -10.64
C GLY A 136 -5.18 -6.51 -9.26
N ILE A 137 -5.21 -5.23 -8.90
CA ILE A 137 -4.62 -4.71 -7.66
C ILE A 137 -5.58 -4.88 -6.48
N VAL A 138 -5.21 -5.70 -5.48
CA VAL A 138 -5.96 -5.88 -4.22
C VAL A 138 -5.33 -5.13 -3.04
N HIS A 139 -4.00 -4.93 -3.04
CA HIS A 139 -3.25 -4.08 -2.12
C HIS A 139 -2.06 -3.45 -2.82
N ARG A 140 -1.24 -2.69 -2.11
CA ARG A 140 -0.09 -1.99 -2.72
C ARG A 140 1.16 -2.02 -1.86
N LEU A 141 2.30 -1.94 -2.53
CA LEU A 141 3.59 -1.52 -1.99
C LEU A 141 3.94 -0.10 -2.49
N ASP A 142 4.84 0.58 -1.81
CA ASP A 142 5.43 1.83 -2.34
C ASP A 142 6.28 1.51 -3.59
N GLY A 143 6.48 2.48 -4.47
CA GLY A 143 7.24 2.25 -5.71
C GLY A 143 8.58 1.57 -5.48
N ASP A 144 9.38 2.12 -4.55
CA ASP A 144 10.72 1.62 -4.24
C ASP A 144 10.77 0.48 -3.21
N THR A 145 9.62 0.05 -2.68
CA THR A 145 9.53 -1.15 -1.85
C THR A 145 9.40 -2.37 -2.74
N SER A 146 10.28 -3.35 -2.58
CA SER A 146 10.28 -4.61 -3.29
C SER A 146 9.50 -5.70 -2.52
N GLY A 147 9.19 -6.82 -3.18
CA GLY A 147 8.70 -8.02 -2.54
C GLY A 147 7.29 -8.44 -2.91
N LEU A 148 6.78 -9.40 -2.15
CA LEU A 148 5.57 -10.16 -2.46
C LEU A 148 4.30 -9.32 -2.43
N MET A 149 3.48 -9.49 -3.46
CA MET A 149 2.15 -8.90 -3.62
C MET A 149 1.16 -9.92 -4.16
N LEU A 150 -0.10 -9.81 -3.69
CA LEU A 150 -1.27 -10.51 -4.25
C LEU A 150 -1.91 -9.66 -5.35
N CYS A 151 -2.27 -10.33 -6.44
CA CYS A 151 -3.11 -9.77 -7.50
C CYS A 151 -4.26 -10.72 -7.78
N ALA A 152 -5.43 -10.21 -8.16
CA ALA A 152 -6.61 -11.00 -8.47
C ALA A 152 -6.93 -11.00 -9.96
N LYS A 153 -7.31 -12.16 -10.50
CA LYS A 153 -7.68 -12.33 -11.91
C LYS A 153 -9.17 -12.12 -12.17
N ASN A 154 -10.00 -12.10 -11.13
CA ASN A 154 -11.43 -11.81 -11.24
C ASN A 154 -11.93 -11.02 -10.01
N ASP A 155 -13.09 -10.39 -10.16
CA ASP A 155 -13.64 -9.50 -9.13
C ASP A 155 -14.06 -10.25 -7.86
N GLU A 156 -14.59 -11.46 -7.97
CA GLU A 156 -15.03 -12.25 -6.80
C GLU A 156 -13.86 -12.53 -5.86
N VAL A 157 -12.77 -13.06 -6.40
CA VAL A 157 -11.53 -13.31 -5.65
C VAL A 157 -10.90 -12.00 -5.17
N GLY A 158 -10.96 -10.96 -5.99
CA GLY A 158 -10.49 -9.63 -5.62
C GLY A 158 -11.19 -9.08 -4.37
N TYR A 159 -12.52 -9.17 -4.29
CA TYR A 159 -13.27 -8.75 -3.10
C TYR A 159 -12.95 -9.60 -1.88
N ILE A 160 -12.83 -10.93 -2.04
CA ILE A 160 -12.47 -11.83 -0.93
C ILE A 160 -11.08 -11.47 -0.39
N LEU A 161 -10.07 -11.36 -1.25
CA LEU A 161 -8.71 -11.01 -0.83
C LEU A 161 -8.64 -9.64 -0.15
N GLN A 162 -9.36 -8.62 -0.64
CA GLN A 162 -9.42 -7.33 0.03
C GLN A 162 -10.07 -7.41 1.41
N ASP A 163 -11.12 -8.23 1.58
CA ASP A 163 -11.78 -8.44 2.86
C ASP A 163 -10.86 -9.17 3.84
N GLU A 164 -10.17 -10.22 3.38
CA GLU A 164 -9.19 -10.97 4.19
C GLU A 164 -8.01 -10.07 4.62
N ILE A 165 -7.50 -9.20 3.74
CA ILE A 165 -6.51 -8.19 4.09
C ILE A 165 -7.06 -7.21 5.13
N ARG A 166 -8.31 -6.77 5.00
CA ARG A 166 -8.97 -5.87 5.95
C ARG A 166 -9.19 -6.53 7.31
N ARG A 167 -9.53 -7.81 7.33
CA ARG A 167 -9.71 -8.63 8.54
C ARG A 167 -8.39 -9.05 9.17
N ARG A 168 -7.25 -8.80 8.49
CA ARG A 168 -5.90 -9.17 8.97
C ARG A 168 -5.61 -10.67 8.92
N ASN A 169 -6.32 -11.39 8.05
CA ASN A 169 -6.14 -12.83 7.82
C ASN A 169 -5.05 -13.12 6.78
N VAL A 170 -4.59 -12.11 6.05
CA VAL A 170 -3.40 -12.21 5.20
C VAL A 170 -2.19 -11.76 6.01
N ASP A 171 -1.29 -12.69 6.30
CA ASP A 171 -0.04 -12.38 7.00
C ASP A 171 0.99 -11.83 6.01
N ARG A 172 1.43 -10.58 6.25
CA ARG A 172 2.41 -9.89 5.41
C ARG A 172 3.52 -9.38 6.29
N LYS A 173 4.73 -9.90 6.07
CA LYS A 173 5.89 -9.52 6.86
C LYS A 173 6.95 -8.88 5.98
N TYR A 174 7.64 -7.95 6.58
CA TYR A 174 8.64 -7.12 5.90
C TYR A 174 9.97 -7.16 6.63
N LEU A 175 11.05 -7.31 5.90
CA LEU A 175 12.39 -7.02 6.40
C LEU A 175 12.66 -5.53 6.23
N CYS A 176 13.09 -4.90 7.31
CA CYS A 176 13.36 -3.47 7.36
C CYS A 176 14.64 -3.20 8.17
N LEU A 177 15.63 -2.58 7.53
CA LEU A 177 16.84 -2.12 8.23
C LEU A 177 16.66 -0.67 8.65
N VAL A 178 16.88 -0.39 9.92
CA VAL A 178 16.69 0.95 10.49
C VAL A 178 17.96 1.46 11.15
N HIS A 179 18.08 2.79 11.25
CA HIS A 179 19.17 3.46 11.93
C HIS A 179 19.03 3.35 13.45
N GLY A 180 20.16 3.15 14.11
CA GLY A 180 20.28 3.06 15.56
C GLY A 180 19.90 1.69 16.11
N ASN A 181 20.31 1.43 17.35
CA ASN A 181 20.00 0.19 18.05
C ASN A 181 18.69 0.32 18.82
N ILE A 182 17.67 -0.46 18.43
CA ILE A 182 16.42 -0.60 19.16
C ILE A 182 16.68 -1.47 20.39
N ALA A 183 16.41 -0.95 21.59
CA ALA A 183 16.74 -1.65 22.84
C ALA A 183 15.85 -2.88 23.10
N SER A 184 14.55 -2.77 22.81
CA SER A 184 13.60 -3.86 23.03
C SER A 184 13.57 -4.82 21.84
N ASP A 185 13.46 -6.12 22.08
CA ASP A 185 13.41 -7.13 21.01
C ASP A 185 12.09 -7.12 20.25
N THR A 186 11.03 -6.59 20.83
CA THR A 186 9.71 -6.48 20.20
C THR A 186 9.11 -5.11 20.47
N GLY A 187 8.19 -4.71 19.61
CA GLY A 187 7.43 -3.48 19.82
C GLY A 187 6.13 -3.42 19.02
N LEU A 188 5.24 -2.56 19.51
CA LEU A 188 3.99 -2.22 18.86
C LEU A 188 3.89 -0.70 18.72
N ILE A 189 3.60 -0.25 17.51
CA ILE A 189 3.38 1.17 17.19
C ILE A 189 1.92 1.31 16.78
N ASP A 190 1.10 1.86 17.69
CA ASP A 190 -0.30 2.23 17.42
C ASP A 190 -0.38 3.74 17.31
N ALA A 191 -0.24 4.25 16.10
CA ALA A 191 -0.15 5.68 15.85
C ALA A 191 -0.85 6.05 14.53
N PRO A 192 -1.94 6.85 14.59
CA PRO A 192 -2.72 7.21 13.41
C PRO A 192 -1.90 8.00 12.39
N ILE A 193 -2.10 7.71 11.10
CA ILE A 193 -1.36 8.33 10.00
C ILE A 193 -2.24 9.28 9.21
N PHE A 194 -1.69 10.44 8.90
CA PHE A 194 -2.31 11.48 8.07
C PHE A 194 -1.33 12.01 7.04
N ARG A 195 -1.84 12.59 5.95
CA ARG A 195 -1.00 13.27 4.95
C ARG A 195 -0.48 14.58 5.52
N SER A 196 0.83 14.82 5.40
CA SER A 196 1.44 16.06 5.90
C SER A 196 0.86 17.30 5.20
N ASP A 197 0.48 18.31 5.98
CA ASP A 197 -0.01 19.59 5.45
C ASP A 197 1.12 20.40 4.79
N LYS A 198 2.35 20.22 5.28
CA LYS A 198 3.54 20.95 4.81
C LYS A 198 4.14 20.35 3.55
N ASN A 199 4.05 19.03 3.40
CA ASN A 199 4.60 18.32 2.24
C ASN A 199 3.64 17.20 1.81
N ARG A 200 2.96 17.40 0.69
CA ARG A 200 1.96 16.45 0.16
C ARG A 200 2.51 15.09 -0.23
N THR A 201 3.81 14.94 -0.40
CA THR A 201 4.45 13.65 -0.68
C THR A 201 4.74 12.84 0.58
N ARG A 202 4.67 13.47 1.78
CA ARG A 202 4.90 12.82 3.08
C ARG A 202 3.60 12.47 3.79
N MET A 203 3.66 11.36 4.51
CA MET A 203 2.71 11.03 5.56
C MET A 203 3.36 11.33 6.92
N GLN A 204 2.57 11.44 7.99
CA GLN A 204 3.05 11.68 9.36
C GLN A 204 2.08 11.09 10.37
N VAL A 205 2.56 10.76 11.55
CA VAL A 205 1.71 10.47 12.70
C VAL A 205 0.97 11.75 13.12
N SER A 206 -0.30 11.64 13.43
CA SER A 206 -1.14 12.80 13.74
C SER A 206 -2.38 12.40 14.53
N ASP A 207 -2.74 13.24 15.51
CA ASP A 207 -3.98 13.11 16.31
C ASP A 207 -5.19 13.80 15.66
N LYS A 208 -5.09 14.26 14.41
CA LYS A 208 -6.21 14.88 13.70
C LYS A 208 -7.38 13.89 13.57
N PRO A 209 -8.64 14.35 13.67
CA PRO A 209 -9.82 13.48 13.51
C PRO A 209 -9.88 12.72 12.18
N GLN A 210 -9.21 13.22 11.14
CA GLN A 210 -9.11 12.59 9.82
C GLN A 210 -7.94 11.60 9.70
N ALA A 211 -7.07 11.53 10.71
CA ALA A 211 -5.97 10.56 10.72
C ALA A 211 -6.53 9.13 10.78
N ARG A 212 -5.92 8.25 10.04
CA ARG A 212 -6.38 6.87 9.92
C ARG A 212 -5.64 5.98 10.90
N SER A 213 -6.37 5.24 11.72
CA SER A 213 -5.81 4.22 12.61
C SER A 213 -4.82 3.33 11.86
N SER A 214 -3.65 3.16 12.46
CA SER A 214 -2.53 2.44 11.86
C SER A 214 -1.75 1.74 12.95
N VAL A 215 -1.57 0.42 12.79
CA VAL A 215 -0.86 -0.43 13.74
C VAL A 215 0.21 -1.24 13.03
N THR A 216 1.44 -1.16 13.53
CA THR A 216 2.58 -1.96 13.09
C THR A 216 3.21 -2.62 14.31
N THR A 217 3.44 -3.94 14.26
CA THR A 217 4.33 -4.60 15.21
C THR A 217 5.68 -4.85 14.56
N PHE A 218 6.72 -4.93 15.37
CA PHE A 218 8.03 -5.34 14.91
C PHE A 218 8.70 -6.30 15.90
N ASN A 219 9.53 -7.17 15.35
CA ASN A 219 10.48 -7.98 16.09
C ASN A 219 11.89 -7.61 15.61
N VAL A 220 12.79 -7.36 16.53
CA VAL A 220 14.21 -7.20 16.20
C VAL A 220 14.76 -8.56 15.83
N LEU A 221 15.43 -8.63 14.68
CA LEU A 221 16.08 -9.84 14.22
C LEU A 221 17.59 -9.82 14.54
N GLU A 222 18.25 -8.72 14.18
CA GLU A 222 19.69 -8.58 14.35
C GLU A 222 20.07 -7.14 14.67
N ARG A 223 21.13 -6.95 15.47
CA ARG A 223 21.69 -5.63 15.80
C ARG A 223 23.13 -5.53 15.35
N PHE A 224 23.51 -4.30 14.98
CA PHE A 224 24.85 -3.98 14.49
C PHE A 224 25.44 -2.81 15.26
N GLU A 225 26.71 -2.91 15.63
CA GLU A 225 27.43 -1.91 16.41
C GLU A 225 27.47 -0.54 15.76
N SER A 226 27.60 0.47 16.62
CA SER A 226 27.80 1.86 16.19
C SER A 226 29.13 2.02 15.47
N GLY A 227 29.13 2.78 14.40
CA GLY A 227 30.34 3.19 13.69
C GLY A 227 30.73 4.62 14.04
N LEU A 228 31.80 5.12 13.38
CA LEU A 228 32.29 6.47 13.61
C LEU A 228 31.27 7.58 13.22
N LYS A 229 30.33 7.28 12.34
CA LYS A 229 29.39 8.25 11.76
C LYS A 229 27.91 7.84 11.90
N ASP A 230 27.61 6.79 12.68
CA ASP A 230 26.25 6.30 12.90
C ASP A 230 26.12 5.71 14.31
N ASN A 231 24.89 5.52 14.75
CA ASN A 231 24.55 4.96 16.06
C ASN A 231 24.21 3.47 16.00
N GLY A 232 24.77 2.75 15.01
CA GLY A 232 24.44 1.36 14.77
C GLY A 232 23.21 1.20 13.86
N PHE A 233 22.81 -0.04 13.67
CA PHE A 233 21.65 -0.42 12.86
C PHE A 233 20.90 -1.56 13.51
N THR A 234 19.64 -1.68 13.20
CA THR A 234 18.80 -2.79 13.63
C THR A 234 18.01 -3.34 12.43
N LEU A 235 18.13 -4.63 12.17
CA LEU A 235 17.24 -5.34 11.25
C LEU A 235 15.99 -5.77 12.00
N VAL A 236 14.83 -5.41 11.49
CA VAL A 236 13.53 -5.75 12.09
C VAL A 236 12.63 -6.47 11.10
N GLU A 237 11.86 -7.43 11.61
CA GLU A 237 10.68 -7.97 10.95
C GLU A 237 9.48 -7.12 11.32
N CYS A 238 8.85 -6.47 10.35
CA CYS A 238 7.63 -5.70 10.57
C CYS A 238 6.40 -6.47 10.11
N LYS A 239 5.33 -6.44 10.90
CA LYS A 239 4.01 -6.96 10.53
C LYS A 239 2.98 -5.85 10.53
N LEU A 240 2.19 -5.77 9.46
CA LEU A 240 1.17 -4.74 9.26
C LEU A 240 -0.21 -5.24 9.65
N TYR A 241 -0.87 -4.52 10.56
CA TYR A 241 -2.30 -4.68 10.87
C TYR A 241 -3.19 -3.68 10.12
N SER A 242 -2.60 -2.79 9.36
CA SER A 242 -3.25 -1.86 8.44
C SER A 242 -2.29 -1.58 7.27
N GLY A 243 -2.80 -1.07 6.14
CA GLY A 243 -1.99 -0.79 4.94
C GLY A 243 -2.08 0.69 4.54
N ARG A 244 -1.57 1.62 5.37
CA ARG A 244 -1.54 3.05 5.03
C ARG A 244 -0.31 3.36 4.20
N THR A 245 -0.42 4.38 3.38
CA THR A 245 0.71 4.87 2.57
C THR A 245 1.92 5.14 3.46
N HIS A 246 3.08 4.58 3.11
CA HIS A 246 4.35 4.70 3.81
C HIS A 246 4.33 4.24 5.29
N GLN A 247 3.40 3.36 5.69
CA GLN A 247 3.12 3.09 7.10
C GLN A 247 4.37 2.67 7.91
N ILE A 248 5.12 1.66 7.49
CA ILE A 248 6.34 1.20 8.20
C ILE A 248 7.33 2.36 8.29
N ARG A 249 7.57 3.06 7.19
CA ARG A 249 8.53 4.17 7.10
C ARG A 249 8.19 5.31 8.07
N VAL A 250 6.91 5.70 8.14
CA VAL A 250 6.40 6.73 9.07
C VAL A 250 6.47 6.25 10.54
N HIS A 251 6.11 5.00 10.81
CA HIS A 251 6.14 4.45 12.15
C HIS A 251 7.57 4.32 12.68
N MET A 252 8.52 3.89 11.84
CA MET A 252 9.93 3.84 12.21
C MET A 252 10.52 5.25 12.42
N GLU A 253 10.15 6.22 11.58
CA GLU A 253 10.49 7.63 11.83
C GLU A 253 9.92 8.13 13.17
N TYR A 254 8.68 7.80 13.48
CA TYR A 254 7.99 8.23 14.70
C TYR A 254 8.70 7.76 15.98
N ILE A 255 9.28 6.57 15.96
CA ILE A 255 10.07 6.04 17.08
C ILE A 255 11.57 6.39 16.98
N ASN A 256 11.96 7.34 16.10
CA ASN A 256 13.32 7.82 15.86
C ASN A 256 14.30 6.77 15.30
N HIS A 257 13.81 5.75 14.62
CA HIS A 257 14.58 4.73 13.91
C HIS A 257 14.26 4.74 12.42
N TRP A 258 14.79 5.72 11.68
CA TRP A 258 14.51 5.87 10.24
C TRP A 258 14.96 4.66 9.44
N VAL A 259 14.20 4.33 8.40
CA VAL A 259 14.57 3.26 7.47
C VAL A 259 15.82 3.66 6.69
N VAL A 260 16.80 2.79 6.62
CA VAL A 260 18.06 3.03 5.89
C VAL A 260 17.77 3.24 4.42
N GLY A 261 18.41 4.25 3.81
CA GLY A 261 18.23 4.59 2.40
C GLY A 261 16.94 5.34 2.04
N ASP A 262 16.03 5.56 3.00
CA ASP A 262 14.78 6.27 2.74
C ASP A 262 15.00 7.73 2.35
N GLN A 263 14.66 8.10 1.11
CA GLN A 263 14.84 9.45 0.57
C GLN A 263 13.80 10.46 1.08
N THR A 264 12.69 9.97 1.65
CA THR A 264 11.58 10.82 2.11
C THR A 264 11.67 11.13 3.61
N TYR A 265 12.00 10.12 4.43
CA TYR A 265 11.92 10.19 5.89
C TYR A 265 13.28 10.24 6.59
N SER A 266 14.37 9.89 5.90
CA SER A 266 15.71 9.97 6.49
C SER A 266 16.14 11.41 6.78
N ASN A 267 17.13 11.54 7.64
CA ASN A 267 17.79 12.81 7.92
C ASN A 267 19.11 12.87 7.13
N PRO A 268 19.13 13.55 5.96
CA PRO A 268 20.32 13.60 5.11
C PRO A 268 21.53 14.18 5.88
N GLY A 269 22.64 13.48 5.88
CA GLY A 269 23.90 13.92 6.47
C GLY A 269 24.15 13.49 7.92
N LYS A 270 23.23 12.74 8.56
CA LYS A 270 23.43 12.26 9.94
C LYS A 270 23.76 10.78 10.06
N SER A 271 23.65 9.99 9.00
CA SER A 271 23.92 8.54 9.03
C SER A 271 24.24 7.98 7.67
N SER A 272 24.98 6.86 7.63
CA SER A 272 25.30 6.15 6.39
C SER A 272 24.07 5.48 5.82
N ASN A 273 23.78 5.70 4.53
CA ASN A 273 22.72 4.97 3.81
C ASN A 273 23.18 3.61 3.27
N LEU A 274 24.40 3.17 3.61
CA LEU A 274 25.00 1.92 3.11
C LEU A 274 24.95 1.81 1.57
N GLY A 275 25.09 2.94 0.86
CA GLY A 275 25.06 3.00 -0.60
C GLY A 275 23.66 2.93 -1.23
N LEU A 276 22.59 2.83 -0.43
CA LEU A 276 21.22 2.74 -0.93
C LEU A 276 20.69 4.08 -1.44
N CYS A 277 19.94 4.02 -2.54
CA CYS A 277 19.15 5.12 -3.09
C CYS A 277 17.63 4.96 -2.82
N ARG A 278 17.23 3.90 -2.12
CA ARG A 278 15.86 3.59 -1.75
C ARG A 278 15.79 3.03 -0.32
N GLN A 279 14.59 3.01 0.26
CA GLN A 279 14.37 2.43 1.57
C GLN A 279 14.74 0.94 1.62
N PHE A 280 15.49 0.54 2.65
CA PHE A 280 15.71 -0.88 2.97
C PHE A 280 14.41 -1.46 3.54
N LEU A 281 13.49 -1.77 2.65
CA LEU A 281 12.17 -2.31 2.98
C LEU A 281 11.75 -3.31 1.90
N HIS A 282 11.48 -4.55 2.34
CA HIS A 282 11.16 -5.66 1.46
C HIS A 282 10.03 -6.51 2.04
N SER A 283 8.96 -6.72 1.28
CA SER A 283 7.84 -7.63 1.60
C SER A 283 8.29 -9.06 1.36
N TYR A 284 8.98 -9.65 2.35
CA TYR A 284 9.67 -10.93 2.18
C TYR A 284 8.78 -12.16 2.35
N PHE A 285 7.67 -12.02 3.07
CA PHE A 285 6.77 -13.14 3.39
C PHE A 285 5.32 -12.74 3.22
N ILE A 286 4.54 -13.65 2.62
CA ILE A 286 3.09 -13.57 2.55
C ILE A 286 2.46 -14.94 2.78
N GLU A 287 1.42 -14.99 3.62
CA GLU A 287 0.62 -16.19 3.88
C GLU A 287 -0.85 -15.83 3.89
N PHE A 288 -1.67 -16.65 3.25
CA PHE A 288 -3.12 -16.42 3.16
C PHE A 288 -3.88 -17.72 2.89
N GLN A 289 -5.16 -17.76 3.28
CA GLN A 289 -6.09 -18.80 2.84
C GLN A 289 -6.50 -18.52 1.41
N HIS A 290 -6.32 -19.48 0.52
CA HIS A 290 -6.74 -19.34 -0.87
C HIS A 290 -8.28 -19.24 -0.98
N PRO A 291 -8.84 -18.24 -1.68
CA PRO A 291 -10.30 -18.01 -1.71
C PRO A 291 -11.14 -19.15 -2.26
N CYS A 292 -10.63 -19.91 -3.22
CA CYS A 292 -11.37 -20.92 -3.97
C CYS A 292 -11.04 -22.37 -3.58
N ILE A 293 -9.89 -22.59 -2.97
CA ILE A 293 -9.46 -23.91 -2.48
C ILE A 293 -9.23 -23.83 -0.96
N ASN A 294 -9.40 -24.94 -0.27
CA ASN A 294 -9.27 -24.95 1.20
C ASN A 294 -7.82 -25.16 1.64
N ASP A 295 -6.87 -24.43 1.01
CA ASP A 295 -5.45 -24.52 1.29
C ASP A 295 -4.89 -23.17 1.75
N THR A 296 -3.98 -23.23 2.71
CA THR A 296 -3.17 -22.06 3.09
C THR A 296 -1.91 -22.05 2.22
N LEU A 297 -1.71 -20.94 1.53
CA LEU A 297 -0.53 -20.72 0.71
C LEU A 297 0.42 -19.76 1.42
N SER A 298 1.71 -20.09 1.43
CA SER A 298 2.76 -19.22 1.97
C SER A 298 3.93 -19.12 1.00
N PHE A 299 4.48 -17.91 0.89
CA PHE A 299 5.62 -17.63 -0.01
C PHE A 299 6.63 -16.77 0.71
N MET A 300 7.90 -16.98 0.36
CA MET A 300 9.02 -16.20 0.86
C MET A 300 9.89 -15.75 -0.33
N ALA A 301 10.23 -14.47 -0.38
CA ALA A 301 11.08 -13.89 -1.42
C ALA A 301 12.43 -13.46 -0.83
N PRO A 302 13.55 -13.74 -1.51
CA PRO A 302 14.87 -13.31 -1.09
C PRO A 302 15.03 -11.79 -1.18
N LEU A 303 15.91 -11.23 -0.36
CA LEU A 303 16.31 -9.83 -0.47
C LEU A 303 16.91 -9.57 -1.86
N PRO A 304 16.58 -8.46 -2.50
CA PRO A 304 17.25 -8.02 -3.72
C PRO A 304 18.73 -7.70 -3.49
N ASP A 305 19.54 -7.82 -4.53
CA ASP A 305 21.00 -7.67 -4.48
C ASP A 305 21.45 -6.35 -3.84
N ASP A 306 20.78 -5.26 -4.11
CA ASP A 306 21.11 -3.95 -3.52
C ASP A 306 20.94 -3.93 -2.00
N LEU A 307 19.92 -4.61 -1.48
CA LEU A 307 19.70 -4.74 -0.04
C LEU A 307 20.70 -5.73 0.59
N ILE A 308 21.03 -6.82 -0.11
CA ILE A 308 22.09 -7.75 0.33
C ILE A 308 23.42 -7.00 0.39
N GLN A 309 23.81 -6.26 -0.66
CA GLN A 309 25.05 -5.49 -0.68
C GLN A 309 25.09 -4.43 0.43
N ALA A 310 23.97 -3.82 0.76
CA ALA A 310 23.89 -2.83 1.83
C ALA A 310 24.11 -3.47 3.21
N ILE A 311 23.40 -4.56 3.52
CA ILE A 311 23.50 -5.18 4.85
C ILE A 311 24.83 -5.93 5.02
N SER A 312 25.45 -6.47 3.97
CA SER A 312 26.74 -7.16 4.03
C SER A 312 27.88 -6.24 4.50
N GLN A 313 27.77 -4.92 4.30
CA GLN A 313 28.73 -3.96 4.84
C GLN A 313 28.75 -3.93 6.38
N LEU A 314 27.75 -4.53 7.03
CA LEU A 314 27.63 -4.62 8.48
C LEU A 314 28.14 -5.95 9.05
N ALA A 315 28.69 -6.85 8.23
CA ALA A 315 29.14 -8.18 8.65
C ALA A 315 30.11 -8.17 9.84
N ASP A 316 31.07 -7.25 9.83
CA ASP A 316 32.06 -7.09 10.91
C ASP A 316 31.53 -6.31 12.13
N ARG A 317 30.29 -5.84 12.08
CA ARG A 317 29.66 -4.99 13.12
C ARG A 317 28.50 -5.70 13.84
N ARG A 318 28.41 -7.02 13.71
CA ARG A 318 27.32 -7.80 14.30
C ARG A 318 27.42 -7.81 15.83
N ILE A 319 26.33 -7.45 16.50
CA ILE A 319 26.14 -7.70 17.94
C ILE A 319 25.58 -9.10 18.12
N GLY A 320 24.62 -9.50 17.30
CA GLY A 320 24.05 -10.83 17.24
C GLY A 320 22.57 -10.86 16.87
N LEU A 321 22.09 -12.06 16.61
CA LEU A 321 20.68 -12.36 16.36
C LEU A 321 19.93 -12.45 17.70
N THR A 322 18.67 -12.05 17.67
CA THR A 322 17.70 -12.39 18.71
C THR A 322 17.19 -13.83 18.52
N GLU A 323 16.43 -14.36 19.48
CA GLU A 323 15.74 -15.65 19.32
C GLU A 323 14.89 -15.66 18.03
N ARG A 324 14.07 -14.61 17.83
CA ARG A 324 13.27 -14.45 16.62
C ARG A 324 14.14 -14.31 15.36
N GLY A 325 15.30 -13.67 15.48
CA GLY A 325 16.28 -13.55 14.40
C GLY A 325 16.78 -14.89 13.91
N HIS A 326 17.09 -15.80 14.82
CA HIS A 326 17.51 -17.19 14.47
C HIS A 326 16.39 -17.95 13.74
N GLU A 327 15.15 -17.90 14.24
CA GLU A 327 14.01 -18.54 13.60
C GLU A 327 13.78 -18.04 12.17
N VAL A 328 13.76 -16.71 12.00
CA VAL A 328 13.48 -16.09 10.70
C VAL A 328 14.63 -16.36 9.74
N LEU A 329 15.90 -16.29 10.19
CA LEU A 329 17.04 -16.58 9.34
C LEU A 329 17.03 -18.02 8.85
N ALA A 330 16.77 -19.00 9.73
CA ALA A 330 16.70 -20.41 9.35
C ALA A 330 15.58 -20.65 8.30
N ALA A 331 14.38 -20.15 8.55
CA ALA A 331 13.28 -20.26 7.59
C ALA A 331 13.60 -19.55 6.26
N TYR A 332 14.27 -18.41 6.32
CA TYR A 332 14.67 -17.64 5.15
C TYR A 332 15.69 -18.41 4.30
N GLN A 333 16.71 -19.02 4.93
CA GLN A 333 17.71 -19.83 4.23
C GLN A 333 17.07 -21.04 3.55
N GLU A 334 16.21 -21.77 4.24
CA GLU A 334 15.51 -22.94 3.71
C GLU A 334 14.65 -22.57 2.48
N ASN A 335 13.80 -21.55 2.61
CA ASN A 335 12.83 -21.20 1.58
C ASN A 335 13.42 -20.42 0.39
N CYS A 336 14.54 -19.68 0.60
CA CYS A 336 15.22 -18.96 -0.47
C CYS A 336 16.36 -19.75 -1.12
N GLY A 337 16.52 -21.05 -0.78
CA GLY A 337 17.48 -21.96 -1.41
C GLY A 337 18.94 -21.65 -1.07
N ILE A 338 19.20 -21.04 0.10
CA ILE A 338 20.56 -20.75 0.59
C ILE A 338 21.10 -22.04 1.20
N THR A 339 22.02 -22.70 0.50
CA THR A 339 22.51 -24.05 0.86
C THR A 339 23.56 -24.05 1.97
N GLU A 340 24.22 -22.94 2.25
CA GLU A 340 25.19 -22.80 3.32
C GLU A 340 24.52 -22.15 4.55
N GLU A 341 24.72 -22.79 5.73
CA GLU A 341 24.28 -22.16 6.97
C GLU A 341 24.99 -20.82 7.18
N ARG A 342 24.22 -19.79 7.44
CA ARG A 342 24.69 -18.43 7.73
C ARG A 342 24.28 -18.05 9.14
N GLU A 343 25.17 -17.36 9.83
CA GLU A 343 24.97 -16.92 11.21
C GLU A 343 24.38 -15.50 11.30
N SER A 344 24.06 -14.88 10.17
CA SER A 344 23.62 -13.48 10.12
C SER A 344 22.97 -13.17 8.77
N PHE A 345 22.00 -12.23 8.79
CA PHE A 345 21.45 -11.65 7.57
C PHE A 345 22.48 -10.84 6.77
N ALA A 346 23.54 -10.36 7.41
CA ALA A 346 24.63 -9.67 6.73
C ALA A 346 25.58 -10.64 5.97
N LEU A 347 25.39 -11.94 6.11
CA LEU A 347 26.18 -12.99 5.43
C LEU A 347 25.34 -13.79 4.41
N VAL A 348 24.07 -13.44 4.24
CA VAL A 348 23.13 -14.14 3.32
C VAL A 348 23.42 -13.84 1.85
#